data_b68ed3a9d4d3b9bf2adec47dd4c89b32
#
_entry.id   b68ed3a9d4d3b9bf2adec47dd4c89b32
#
_cell.length_a   1.000
_cell.length_b   1.000
_cell.length_c   1.000
_cell.angle_alpha   90.00
_cell.angle_beta   90.00
_cell.angle_gamma   90.00
#
_symmetry.space_group_name_H-M   'P 1'
#
loop_
_entity.id
_entity.type
_entity.pdbx_description
1 polymer ?
#
loop_
_entity_poly.entity_id
_entity_poly.type
_entity_poly.pdbx_seq_one_letter_code
_entity_poly.pdbx_strand_id
1 'polypeptide(L)'
;MLQVVQRHKISHVMHLAAESHVDRSITGPGDFIHTNVVGTFNLLEACRATWTNSAVATRFHHISTDEVYGSLGPTGFFTETTPYAPNSPYSSSKAASDMLVRAYHHTYGLNTVITNCSNNYGPYQFPEKLIPVVI
;
A
#
# COMPACT_ATOMS: atom_id res chain seq x y z
N MET A 1 6.60 -14.71 5.84
CA MET A 1 5.79 -14.60 4.60
C MET A 1 6.20 -15.59 3.53
N LEU A 2 7.48 -15.72 3.16
CA LEU A 2 7.93 -16.65 2.12
C LEU A 2 7.37 -18.08 2.29
N GLN A 3 7.50 -18.66 3.48
CA GLN A 3 6.98 -20.02 3.76
C GLN A 3 5.46 -20.14 3.55
N VAL A 4 4.68 -19.11 3.85
CA VAL A 4 3.23 -19.09 3.64
C VAL A 4 2.92 -19.08 2.14
N VAL A 5 3.56 -18.19 1.38
CA VAL A 5 3.35 -18.09 -0.07
C VAL A 5 3.70 -19.40 -0.77
N GLN A 6 4.82 -20.02 -0.40
CA GLN A 6 5.26 -21.30 -0.96
C GLN A 6 4.37 -22.46 -0.55
N ARG A 7 4.11 -22.65 0.75
CA ARG A 7 3.33 -23.77 1.30
C ARG A 7 1.92 -23.82 0.73
N HIS A 8 1.27 -22.68 0.62
CA HIS A 8 -0.11 -22.56 0.14
C HIS A 8 -0.22 -22.27 -1.34
N LYS A 9 0.91 -22.23 -2.08
CA LYS A 9 0.95 -21.94 -3.52
C LYS A 9 0.14 -20.68 -3.88
N ILE A 10 0.31 -19.62 -3.06
CA ILE A 10 -0.41 -18.36 -3.23
C ILE A 10 -0.03 -17.75 -4.58
N SER A 11 -1.02 -17.49 -5.42
CA SER A 11 -0.83 -16.86 -6.74
C SER A 11 -1.26 -15.37 -6.76
N HIS A 12 -2.14 -14.95 -5.83
CA HIS A 12 -2.65 -13.59 -5.77
C HIS A 12 -2.49 -13.05 -4.35
N VAL A 13 -1.95 -11.86 -4.23
CA VAL A 13 -1.82 -11.14 -2.95
C VAL A 13 -2.57 -9.82 -3.08
N MET A 14 -3.47 -9.54 -2.14
CA MET A 14 -4.07 -8.23 -1.93
C MET A 14 -3.51 -7.67 -0.62
N HIS A 15 -2.67 -6.63 -0.74
CA HIS A 15 -1.92 -6.07 0.38
C HIS A 15 -2.60 -4.82 0.92
N LEU A 16 -3.40 -5.03 1.98
CA LEU A 16 -4.10 -3.96 2.70
C LEU A 16 -3.42 -3.62 4.05
N ALA A 17 -2.51 -4.48 4.52
CA ALA A 17 -1.87 -4.28 5.82
C ALA A 17 -1.00 -3.02 5.83
N ALA A 18 -1.29 -2.11 6.74
CA ALA A 18 -0.56 -0.86 6.91
C ALA A 18 -0.82 -0.26 8.29
N GLU A 19 0.12 0.53 8.79
CA GLU A 19 -0.16 1.60 9.75
C GLU A 19 -0.81 2.75 8.99
N SER A 20 -1.99 3.25 9.44
CA SER A 20 -2.82 4.16 8.64
C SER A 20 -3.30 5.42 9.36
N HIS A 21 -3.02 5.57 10.65
CA HIS A 21 -3.49 6.72 11.42
C HIS A 21 -2.51 7.89 11.30
N VAL A 22 -2.88 8.95 10.57
CA VAL A 22 -2.00 10.09 10.25
C VAL A 22 -1.39 10.72 11.50
N ASP A 23 -2.21 11.03 12.54
CA ASP A 23 -1.71 11.68 13.77
C ASP A 23 -0.68 10.81 14.50
N ARG A 24 -0.86 9.49 14.51
CA ARG A 24 0.14 8.57 15.07
C ARG A 24 1.44 8.60 14.26
N SER A 25 1.38 8.84 12.97
CA SER A 25 2.59 8.95 12.14
C SER A 25 3.45 10.16 12.49
N ILE A 26 2.82 11.22 13.03
CA ILE A 26 3.54 12.43 13.47
C ILE A 26 4.33 12.15 14.74
N THR A 27 3.75 11.42 15.69
CA THR A 27 4.37 11.13 17.00
C THR A 27 5.31 9.92 16.96
N GLY A 28 5.06 8.93 16.09
CA GLY A 28 5.83 7.69 15.98
C GLY A 28 6.05 7.26 14.55
N PRO A 29 6.79 8.01 13.71
CA PRO A 29 6.93 7.71 12.28
C PRO A 29 7.66 6.39 11.98
N GLY A 30 8.47 5.90 12.92
CA GLY A 30 9.26 4.67 12.74
C GLY A 30 8.41 3.43 12.46
N ASP A 31 7.27 3.28 13.14
CA ASP A 31 6.36 2.16 12.95
C ASP A 31 5.76 2.15 11.53
N PHE A 32 5.49 3.34 11.00
CA PHE A 32 4.98 3.51 9.62
C PHE A 32 6.03 3.12 8.58
N ILE A 33 7.29 3.49 8.77
CA ILE A 33 8.36 3.06 7.88
C ILE A 33 8.54 1.55 7.96
N HIS A 34 8.58 0.99 9.16
CA HIS A 34 8.77 -0.44 9.33
C HIS A 34 7.60 -1.25 8.75
N THR A 35 6.37 -0.89 9.07
CA THR A 35 5.20 -1.62 8.60
C THR A 35 4.94 -1.39 7.12
N ASN A 36 4.85 -0.12 6.69
CA ASN A 36 4.41 0.19 5.34
C ASN A 36 5.50 -0.02 4.29
N VAL A 37 6.76 0.32 4.60
CA VAL A 37 7.85 0.20 3.62
C VAL A 37 8.53 -1.16 3.72
N VAL A 38 9.07 -1.52 4.89
CA VAL A 38 9.79 -2.78 5.07
C VAL A 38 8.82 -3.97 4.98
N GLY A 39 7.61 -3.85 5.52
CA GLY A 39 6.57 -4.88 5.39
C GLY A 39 6.20 -5.14 3.93
N THR A 40 5.98 -4.09 3.13
CA THR A 40 5.71 -4.21 1.68
C THR A 40 6.89 -4.85 0.95
N PHE A 41 8.12 -4.41 1.24
CA PHE A 41 9.33 -5.02 0.68
C PHE A 41 9.40 -6.52 0.96
N ASN A 42 9.15 -6.95 2.19
CA ASN A 42 9.18 -8.36 2.58
C ASN A 42 8.13 -9.21 1.85
N LEU A 43 6.94 -8.64 1.60
CA LEU A 43 5.91 -9.32 0.81
C LEU A 43 6.30 -9.43 -0.66
N LEU A 44 6.82 -8.35 -1.25
CA LEU A 44 7.30 -8.34 -2.63
C LEU A 44 8.41 -9.37 -2.85
N GLU A 45 9.38 -9.46 -1.93
CA GLU A 45 10.45 -10.47 -1.98
C GLU A 45 9.92 -11.89 -1.88
N ALA A 46 8.95 -12.13 -0.99
CA ALA A 46 8.32 -13.45 -0.88
C ALA A 46 7.59 -13.86 -2.17
N CYS A 47 6.88 -12.92 -2.80
CA CYS A 47 6.21 -13.12 -4.08
C CYS A 47 7.23 -13.33 -5.20
N ARG A 48 8.23 -12.47 -5.32
CA ARG A 48 9.29 -12.57 -6.33
C ARG A 48 9.99 -13.92 -6.28
N ALA A 49 10.43 -14.35 -5.09
CA ALA A 49 11.12 -15.62 -4.90
C ALA A 49 10.25 -16.85 -5.24
N THR A 50 8.93 -16.71 -5.17
CA THR A 50 8.00 -17.82 -5.46
C THR A 50 7.50 -17.80 -6.90
N TRP A 51 7.31 -16.62 -7.49
CA TRP A 51 6.60 -16.47 -8.76
C TRP A 51 7.49 -16.35 -10.00
N THR A 52 8.80 -16.18 -9.84
CA THR A 52 9.75 -15.92 -10.96
C THR A 52 9.63 -16.94 -12.10
N ASN A 53 9.28 -18.21 -11.82
CA ASN A 53 9.11 -19.25 -12.85
C ASN A 53 7.71 -19.90 -12.75
N SER A 54 6.71 -19.16 -12.27
CA SER A 54 5.36 -19.72 -12.11
C SER A 54 4.68 -19.89 -13.46
N ALA A 55 4.17 -21.09 -13.71
CA ALA A 55 3.30 -21.36 -14.86
C ALA A 55 1.86 -20.84 -14.65
N VAL A 56 1.52 -20.46 -13.44
CA VAL A 56 0.21 -19.91 -13.06
C VAL A 56 0.26 -18.39 -13.08
N ALA A 57 -0.81 -17.77 -13.60
CA ALA A 57 -0.94 -16.30 -13.55
C ALA A 57 -0.90 -15.81 -12.11
N THR A 58 -0.04 -14.82 -11.85
CA THR A 58 0.16 -14.24 -10.52
C THR A 58 -0.16 -12.76 -10.52
N ARG A 59 -0.56 -12.20 -9.35
CA ARG A 59 -0.78 -10.76 -9.20
C ARG A 59 -0.55 -10.28 -7.77
N PHE A 60 0.18 -9.18 -7.65
CA PHE A 60 0.33 -8.42 -6.41
C PHE A 60 -0.48 -7.12 -6.51
N HIS A 61 -1.56 -7.04 -5.74
CA HIS A 61 -2.41 -5.84 -5.65
C HIS A 61 -2.06 -5.07 -4.37
N HIS A 62 -1.47 -3.90 -4.53
CA HIS A 62 -1.14 -2.99 -3.42
C HIS A 62 -2.24 -1.95 -3.25
N ILE A 63 -2.79 -1.88 -2.03
CA ILE A 63 -3.78 -0.88 -1.68
C ILE A 63 -3.06 0.32 -1.06
N SER A 64 -3.06 1.42 -1.77
CA SER A 64 -2.48 2.70 -1.36
C SER A 64 -3.57 3.70 -0.97
N THR A 65 -3.25 4.98 -0.97
CA THR A 65 -4.11 6.08 -0.53
C THR A 65 -3.98 7.26 -1.49
N ASP A 66 -5.03 8.04 -1.63
CA ASP A 66 -4.99 9.33 -2.34
C ASP A 66 -4.11 10.38 -1.65
N GLU A 67 -3.82 10.22 -0.35
CA GLU A 67 -2.93 11.12 0.38
C GLU A 67 -1.49 11.16 -0.16
N VAL A 68 -1.09 10.20 -1.00
CA VAL A 68 0.21 10.23 -1.69
C VAL A 68 0.31 11.39 -2.71
N TYR A 69 -0.82 11.91 -3.16
CA TYR A 69 -0.89 13.05 -4.08
C TYR A 69 -0.81 14.42 -3.39
N GLY A 70 -0.90 14.42 -2.06
CA GLY A 70 -0.83 15.64 -1.25
C GLY A 70 -2.17 16.32 -1.05
N SER A 71 -2.19 17.65 -1.12
CA SER A 71 -3.40 18.44 -0.89
C SER A 71 -4.03 18.87 -2.20
N LEU A 72 -5.34 18.63 -2.32
CA LEU A 72 -6.13 19.16 -3.41
C LEU A 72 -6.53 20.61 -3.09
N GLY A 73 -6.56 21.47 -4.10
CA GLY A 73 -7.10 22.81 -3.98
C GLY A 73 -8.63 22.83 -3.79
N PRO A 74 -9.27 24.01 -3.82
CA PRO A 74 -10.72 24.13 -3.63
C PRO A 74 -11.55 23.47 -4.75
N THR A 75 -10.93 23.13 -5.86
CA THR A 75 -11.55 22.50 -7.03
C THR A 75 -10.61 21.49 -7.67
N GLY A 76 -11.17 20.58 -8.46
CA GLY A 76 -10.41 19.57 -9.20
C GLY A 76 -10.43 18.18 -8.55
N PHE A 77 -9.67 17.27 -9.14
CA PHE A 77 -9.58 15.87 -8.71
C PHE A 77 -8.15 15.36 -8.88
N PHE A 78 -7.74 14.39 -8.07
CA PHE A 78 -6.57 13.60 -8.36
C PHE A 78 -6.85 12.64 -9.53
N THR A 79 -5.84 12.40 -10.34
CA THR A 79 -5.87 11.47 -11.46
C THR A 79 -4.65 10.57 -11.41
N GLU A 80 -4.60 9.55 -12.25
CA GLU A 80 -3.46 8.62 -12.35
C GLU A 80 -2.17 9.30 -12.81
N THR A 81 -2.27 10.51 -13.37
CA THR A 81 -1.12 11.33 -13.81
C THR A 81 -0.72 12.40 -12.81
N THR A 82 -1.46 12.55 -11.70
CA THR A 82 -1.12 13.53 -10.65
C THR A 82 0.23 13.15 -10.02
N PRO A 83 1.20 14.08 -9.93
CA PRO A 83 2.46 13.81 -9.26
C PRO A 83 2.28 13.50 -7.77
N TYR A 84 3.10 12.61 -7.23
CA TYR A 84 3.13 12.36 -5.80
C TYR A 84 3.73 13.56 -5.05
N ALA A 85 3.02 14.00 -4.02
CA ALA A 85 3.42 15.12 -3.15
C ALA A 85 2.96 14.87 -1.69
N PRO A 86 3.35 13.75 -1.05
CA PRO A 86 2.87 13.37 0.27
C PRO A 86 3.30 14.38 1.33
N ASN A 87 2.39 14.75 2.25
CA ASN A 87 2.57 15.79 3.25
C ASN A 87 2.67 15.29 4.70
N SER A 88 2.58 13.98 4.95
CA SER A 88 2.71 13.38 6.28
C SER A 88 3.67 12.19 6.26
N PRO A 89 4.22 11.76 7.43
CA PRO A 89 5.00 10.53 7.50
C PRO A 89 4.22 9.30 7.04
N TYR A 90 2.93 9.22 7.32
CA TYR A 90 2.05 8.18 6.80
C TYR A 90 2.02 8.19 5.27
N SER A 91 1.60 9.30 4.67
CA SER A 91 1.49 9.39 3.20
C SER A 91 2.84 9.20 2.50
N SER A 92 3.94 9.68 3.11
CA SER A 92 5.30 9.45 2.61
C SER A 92 5.68 7.96 2.66
N SER A 93 5.32 7.24 3.73
CA SER A 93 5.56 5.80 3.83
C SER A 93 4.76 5.00 2.80
N LYS A 94 3.53 5.43 2.51
CA LYS A 94 2.68 4.82 1.46
C LYS A 94 3.24 5.12 0.06
N ALA A 95 3.64 6.36 -0.21
CA ALA A 95 4.30 6.72 -1.47
C ALA A 95 5.59 5.92 -1.69
N ALA A 96 6.40 5.72 -0.66
CA ALA A 96 7.60 4.88 -0.74
C ALA A 96 7.25 3.42 -1.08
N SER A 97 6.18 2.88 -0.49
CA SER A 97 5.68 1.54 -0.80
C SER A 97 5.23 1.42 -2.25
N ASP A 98 4.50 2.41 -2.76
CA ASP A 98 4.04 2.46 -4.15
C ASP A 98 5.24 2.47 -5.11
N MET A 99 6.28 3.24 -4.79
CA MET A 99 7.52 3.27 -5.59
C MET A 99 8.25 1.91 -5.59
N LEU A 100 8.26 1.20 -4.45
CA LEU A 100 8.78 -0.17 -4.40
C LEU A 100 7.98 -1.12 -5.29
N VAL A 101 6.65 -1.12 -5.19
CA VAL A 101 5.77 -1.96 -6.02
C VAL A 101 6.00 -1.69 -7.50
N ARG A 102 6.07 -0.40 -7.88
CA ARG A 102 6.38 0.02 -9.25
C ARG A 102 7.77 -0.46 -9.69
N ALA A 103 8.78 -0.32 -8.85
CA ALA A 103 10.14 -0.77 -9.14
C ALA A 103 10.21 -2.29 -9.37
N TYR A 104 9.50 -3.08 -8.58
CA TYR A 104 9.43 -4.53 -8.73
C TYR A 104 8.78 -4.95 -10.04
N HIS A 105 7.78 -4.21 -10.50
CA HIS A 105 7.21 -4.42 -11.84
C HIS A 105 8.26 -4.17 -12.93
N HIS A 106 8.89 -3.01 -12.91
CA HIS A 106 9.82 -2.60 -13.98
C HIS A 106 11.14 -3.38 -13.98
N THR A 107 11.65 -3.74 -12.80
CA THR A 107 12.95 -4.40 -12.67
C THR A 107 12.85 -5.91 -12.82
N TYR A 108 11.82 -6.51 -12.22
CA TYR A 108 11.69 -7.97 -12.13
C TYR A 108 10.52 -8.54 -12.94
N GLY A 109 9.73 -7.69 -13.60
CA GLY A 109 8.55 -8.13 -14.35
C GLY A 109 7.41 -8.66 -13.49
N LEU A 110 7.41 -8.33 -12.17
CA LEU A 110 6.34 -8.78 -11.29
C LEU A 110 5.00 -8.16 -11.73
N ASN A 111 3.96 -8.99 -11.87
CA ASN A 111 2.62 -8.50 -12.22
C ASN A 111 2.01 -7.78 -11.02
N THR A 112 2.06 -6.46 -11.02
CA THR A 112 1.59 -5.61 -9.92
C THR A 112 0.48 -4.67 -10.38
N VAL A 113 -0.39 -4.29 -9.44
CA VAL A 113 -1.36 -3.20 -9.59
C VAL A 113 -1.40 -2.40 -8.30
N ILE A 114 -1.53 -1.09 -8.41
CA ILE A 114 -1.69 -0.16 -7.28
C ILE A 114 -3.05 0.52 -7.43
N THR A 115 -3.79 0.61 -6.33
CA THR A 115 -5.02 1.41 -6.26
C THR A 115 -4.89 2.43 -5.12
N ASN A 116 -5.22 3.68 -5.42
CA ASN A 116 -5.17 4.78 -4.48
C ASN A 116 -6.58 5.11 -4.01
N CYS A 117 -6.96 4.56 -2.85
CA CYS A 117 -8.28 4.77 -2.28
C CYS A 117 -8.33 6.09 -1.51
N SER A 118 -9.47 6.78 -1.55
CA SER A 118 -9.83 7.79 -0.55
C SER A 118 -10.31 7.11 0.75
N ASN A 119 -11.03 7.83 1.61
CA ASN A 119 -11.48 7.27 2.89
C ASN A 119 -12.43 6.08 2.70
N ASN A 120 -12.05 4.95 3.26
CA ASN A 120 -12.89 3.75 3.33
C ASN A 120 -13.63 3.71 4.66
N TYR A 121 -14.87 3.23 4.65
CA TYR A 121 -15.66 3.00 5.85
C TYR A 121 -16.62 1.81 5.66
N GLY A 122 -17.02 1.19 6.75
CA GLY A 122 -17.92 0.04 6.69
C GLY A 122 -18.33 -0.48 8.06
N PRO A 123 -19.23 -1.47 8.12
CA PRO A 123 -19.64 -2.11 9.37
C PRO A 123 -18.41 -2.63 10.15
N TYR A 124 -18.47 -2.50 11.49
CA TYR A 124 -17.44 -2.96 12.41
C TYR A 124 -16.07 -2.27 12.29
N GLN A 125 -15.97 -1.17 11.53
CA GLN A 125 -14.73 -0.40 11.48
C GLN A 125 -14.46 0.21 12.87
N PHE A 126 -13.20 0.12 13.32
CA PHE A 126 -12.77 0.74 14.57
C PHE A 126 -12.95 2.27 14.48
N PRO A 127 -13.53 2.93 15.53
CA PRO A 127 -13.89 4.34 15.49
C PRO A 127 -12.66 5.24 15.72
N GLU A 128 -11.79 5.34 14.72
CA GLU A 128 -10.60 6.21 14.74
C GLU A 128 -10.55 7.21 13.56
N LYS A 129 -11.43 7.04 12.57
CA LYS A 129 -11.59 7.94 11.43
C LYS A 129 -12.91 8.69 11.54
N LEU A 130 -13.03 9.82 10.82
CA LEU A 130 -14.17 10.73 10.95
C LEU A 130 -15.52 10.03 10.88
N ILE A 131 -15.77 9.26 9.80
CA ILE A 131 -17.10 8.66 9.58
C ILE A 131 -17.48 7.69 10.72
N PRO A 132 -16.68 6.68 11.10
CA PRO A 132 -17.04 5.79 12.19
C PRO A 132 -17.02 6.44 13.59
N VAL A 133 -16.46 7.65 13.73
CA VAL A 133 -16.51 8.39 15.00
C VAL A 133 -17.81 9.17 15.15
N VAL A 134 -18.43 9.60 14.04
CA VAL A 134 -19.63 10.46 14.07
C VAL A 134 -20.96 9.67 13.85
N ILE A 135 -20.89 8.39 13.52
CA ILE A 135 -22.05 7.50 13.44
C ILE A 135 -22.30 6.86 14.81
#